data_23bb600be3bdb6621f2b547b8c1a8095
#
_entry.id   23bb600be3bdb6621f2b547b8c1a8095
#
_cell.length_a   1.000
_cell.length_b   1.000
_cell.length_c   1.000
_cell.angle_alpha   90.00
_cell.angle_beta   90.00
_cell.angle_gamma   90.00
#
_symmetry.space_group_name_H-M   'P 1'
#
loop_
_entity.id
_entity.type
_entity.pdbx_description
1 polymer ?
#
loop_
_entity_poly.entity_id
_entity_poly.type
_entity_poly.pdbx_seq_one_letter_code
_entity_poly.pdbx_strand_id
1 'polypeptide(L)'
;MEKAKVYYSDLRTSPTSNLLDKMERLLKRAGIEQLPLKDSFAAIKIHFGEPGNLAYLRPNYAARMATLLRSLGAKPFLTDCNTLYSGRRANAVDHLQSARMALTLSRPSARSLSATD
;
A
#
# COMPACT_ATOMS: atom_id res chain seq x y z
N MET A 1 -10.90 -21.38 -23.05
CA MET A 1 -10.07 -20.60 -22.09
C MET A 1 -10.92 -20.22 -20.90
N GLU A 2 -10.48 -20.53 -19.71
CA GLU A 2 -11.17 -20.14 -18.48
C GLU A 2 -11.08 -18.62 -18.29
N LYS A 3 -12.21 -17.99 -17.96
CA LYS A 3 -12.28 -16.54 -17.72
C LYS A 3 -11.63 -16.22 -16.39
N ALA A 4 -10.86 -15.12 -16.33
CA ALA A 4 -10.29 -14.61 -15.09
C ALA A 4 -11.41 -14.22 -14.11
N LYS A 5 -11.22 -14.55 -12.83
CA LYS A 5 -12.13 -14.15 -11.76
C LYS A 5 -11.80 -12.72 -11.34
N VAL A 6 -12.84 -11.89 -11.20
CA VAL A 6 -12.73 -10.53 -10.69
C VAL A 6 -13.47 -10.46 -9.36
N TYR A 7 -12.81 -9.91 -8.35
CA TYR A 7 -13.37 -9.72 -7.02
C TYR A 7 -13.70 -8.25 -6.83
N TYR A 8 -14.92 -7.95 -6.43
CA TYR A 8 -15.42 -6.58 -6.31
C TYR A 8 -16.06 -6.36 -4.94
N SER A 9 -15.87 -5.16 -4.39
CA SER A 9 -16.58 -4.66 -3.23
C SER A 9 -16.98 -3.22 -3.47
N ASP A 10 -18.20 -2.84 -3.06
CA ASP A 10 -18.65 -1.46 -3.11
C ASP A 10 -18.01 -0.61 -1.99
N LEU A 11 -18.27 0.70 -1.99
CA LEU A 11 -17.73 1.63 -1.01
C LEU A 11 -18.64 1.85 0.22
N ARG A 12 -19.72 1.07 0.34
CA ARG A 12 -20.61 1.18 1.49
C ARG A 12 -19.93 0.68 2.75
N THR A 13 -20.13 1.39 3.84
CA THR A 13 -19.61 1.04 5.16
C THR A 13 -20.73 0.93 6.19
N SER A 14 -20.44 0.28 7.31
CA SER A 14 -21.31 0.18 8.45
C SER A 14 -20.51 0.45 9.73
N PRO A 15 -21.16 0.65 10.90
CA PRO A 15 -20.46 0.83 12.17
C PRO A 15 -19.51 -0.34 12.52
N THR A 16 -19.77 -1.53 12.00
CA THR A 16 -18.99 -2.75 12.28
C THR A 16 -18.09 -3.19 11.14
N SER A 17 -18.10 -2.48 9.99
CA SER A 17 -17.32 -2.86 8.81
C SER A 17 -16.95 -1.62 7.99
N ASN A 18 -15.69 -1.20 8.10
CA ASN A 18 -15.14 -0.10 7.32
C ASN A 18 -14.52 -0.59 5.99
N LEU A 19 -14.02 0.35 5.18
CA LEU A 19 -13.41 0.02 3.88
C LEU A 19 -12.16 -0.84 4.02
N LEU A 20 -11.38 -0.68 5.08
CA LEU A 20 -10.18 -1.49 5.32
C LEU A 20 -10.56 -2.94 5.64
N ASP A 21 -11.61 -3.15 6.43
CA ASP A 21 -12.13 -4.48 6.71
C ASP A 21 -12.65 -5.16 5.44
N LYS A 22 -13.34 -4.40 4.59
CA LYS A 22 -13.84 -4.88 3.30
C LYS A 22 -12.69 -5.25 2.36
N MET A 23 -11.65 -4.44 2.28
CA MET A 23 -10.45 -4.75 1.50
C MET A 23 -9.80 -6.05 1.97
N GLU A 24 -9.62 -6.23 3.27
CA GLU A 24 -9.01 -7.43 3.82
C GLU A 24 -9.84 -8.68 3.49
N ARG A 25 -11.16 -8.63 3.67
CA ARG A 25 -12.03 -9.73 3.28
C ARG A 25 -11.96 -10.06 1.79
N LEU A 26 -11.90 -9.02 0.96
CA LEU A 26 -11.80 -9.18 -0.49
C LEU A 26 -10.50 -9.87 -0.90
N LEU A 27 -9.38 -9.47 -0.30
CA LEU A 27 -8.06 -10.07 -0.52
C LEU A 27 -8.03 -11.55 -0.08
N LYS A 28 -8.60 -11.86 1.08
CA LYS A 28 -8.72 -13.24 1.56
C LYS A 28 -9.56 -14.08 0.62
N ARG A 29 -10.66 -13.56 0.14
CA ARG A 29 -11.53 -14.23 -0.83
C ARG A 29 -10.82 -14.44 -2.17
N ALA A 30 -9.97 -13.50 -2.59
CA ALA A 30 -9.16 -13.62 -3.80
C ALA A 30 -8.00 -14.62 -3.67
N GLY A 31 -7.70 -15.08 -2.46
CA GLY A 31 -6.72 -16.14 -2.23
C GLY A 31 -5.36 -15.68 -1.73
N ILE A 32 -5.25 -14.51 -1.10
CA ILE A 32 -3.96 -14.04 -0.57
C ILE A 32 -3.34 -15.02 0.43
N GLU A 33 -4.16 -15.74 1.17
CA GLU A 33 -3.70 -16.73 2.17
C GLU A 33 -3.07 -17.98 1.53
N GLN A 34 -3.32 -18.26 0.25
CA GLN A 34 -2.73 -19.37 -0.49
C GLN A 34 -1.39 -19.03 -1.15
N LEU A 35 -0.96 -17.77 -1.11
CA LEU A 35 0.33 -17.37 -1.65
C LEU A 35 1.48 -17.87 -0.74
N PRO A 36 2.64 -18.21 -1.31
CA PRO A 36 3.80 -18.67 -0.55
C PRO A 36 4.53 -17.49 0.11
N LEU A 37 3.90 -16.87 1.09
CA LEU A 37 4.34 -15.63 1.72
C LEU A 37 5.25 -15.83 2.91
N LYS A 38 5.20 -17.00 3.57
CA LYS A 38 5.98 -17.26 4.77
C LYS A 38 7.50 -17.09 4.52
N ASP A 39 8.14 -16.30 5.38
CA ASP A 39 9.56 -15.97 5.32
C ASP A 39 10.01 -15.24 4.04
N SER A 40 9.08 -14.74 3.25
CA SER A 40 9.36 -14.03 2.00
C SER A 40 9.24 -12.53 2.16
N PHE A 41 9.98 -11.76 1.36
CA PHE A 41 9.74 -10.33 1.20
C PHE A 41 8.49 -10.11 0.34
N ALA A 42 7.65 -9.16 0.73
CA ALA A 42 6.45 -8.79 -0.01
C ALA A 42 6.47 -7.29 -0.32
N ALA A 43 6.66 -6.95 -1.58
CA ALA A 43 6.63 -5.57 -2.03
C ALA A 43 5.19 -5.10 -2.21
N ILE A 44 4.83 -4.04 -1.49
CA ILE A 44 3.55 -3.35 -1.67
C ILE A 44 3.82 -2.13 -2.54
N LYS A 45 3.50 -2.22 -3.83
CA LYS A 45 3.62 -1.09 -4.73
C LYS A 45 2.44 -0.15 -4.53
N ILE A 46 2.71 1.11 -4.19
CA ILE A 46 1.70 2.14 -3.99
C ILE A 46 2.18 3.46 -4.61
N HIS A 47 1.25 4.18 -5.24
CA HIS A 47 1.49 5.52 -5.73
C HIS A 47 1.34 6.52 -4.58
N PHE A 48 2.38 7.30 -4.32
CA PHE A 48 2.40 8.29 -3.24
C PHE A 48 1.92 9.69 -3.66
N GLY A 49 1.61 9.89 -4.93
CA GLY A 49 1.31 11.20 -5.48
C GLY A 49 2.56 12.06 -5.66
N GLU A 50 2.35 13.27 -6.16
CA GLU A 50 3.38 14.31 -6.26
C GLU A 50 3.07 15.43 -5.27
N PRO A 51 4.06 16.25 -4.88
CA PRO A 51 3.83 17.39 -4.00
C PRO A 51 2.69 18.27 -4.53
N GLY A 52 1.69 18.54 -3.68
CA GLY A 52 0.48 19.27 -4.05
C GLY A 52 -0.64 18.45 -4.67
N ASN A 53 -0.41 17.20 -5.04
CA ASN A 53 -1.45 16.29 -5.51
C ASN A 53 -1.98 15.45 -4.34
N LEU A 54 -3.27 15.50 -4.10
CA LEU A 54 -3.95 14.75 -3.03
C LEU A 54 -4.70 13.51 -3.55
N ALA A 55 -4.67 13.26 -4.85
CA ALA A 55 -5.39 12.16 -5.49
C ALA A 55 -4.58 10.85 -5.49
N TYR A 56 -4.31 10.32 -4.32
CA TYR A 56 -3.65 9.03 -4.13
C TYR A 56 -4.28 8.27 -2.96
N LEU A 57 -4.03 6.96 -2.89
CA LEU A 57 -4.55 6.12 -1.81
C LEU A 57 -3.98 6.56 -0.46
N ARG A 58 -4.86 6.61 0.54
CA ARG A 58 -4.46 6.92 1.91
C ARG A 58 -3.49 5.86 2.46
N PRO A 59 -2.48 6.26 3.24
CA PRO A 59 -1.52 5.34 3.86
C PRO A 59 -2.17 4.23 4.70
N ASN A 60 -3.38 4.45 5.19
CA ASN A 60 -4.15 3.46 5.96
C ASN A 60 -4.34 2.14 5.20
N TYR A 61 -4.56 2.19 3.88
CA TYR A 61 -4.68 0.99 3.05
C TYR A 61 -3.38 0.20 3.01
N ALA A 62 -2.25 0.88 2.81
CA ALA A 62 -0.94 0.25 2.83
C ALA A 62 -0.60 -0.34 4.21
N ALA A 63 -0.96 0.37 5.28
CA ALA A 63 -0.75 -0.09 6.65
C ALA A 63 -1.54 -1.36 6.95
N ARG A 64 -2.82 -1.42 6.55
CA ARG A 64 -3.65 -2.63 6.72
C ARG A 64 -3.11 -3.80 5.90
N MET A 65 -2.69 -3.55 4.66
CA MET A 65 -2.06 -4.57 3.82
C MET A 65 -0.77 -5.11 4.46
N ALA A 66 0.09 -4.24 4.96
CA ALA A 66 1.32 -4.64 5.64
C ALA A 66 1.03 -5.50 6.88
N THR A 67 0.02 -5.13 7.67
CA THR A 67 -0.40 -5.91 8.84
C THR A 67 -0.90 -7.30 8.44
N LEU A 68 -1.72 -7.39 7.40
CA LEU A 68 -2.20 -8.66 6.87
C LEU A 68 -1.05 -9.54 6.40
N LEU A 69 -0.13 -9.00 5.61
CA LEU A 69 1.03 -9.74 5.10
C LEU A 69 1.94 -10.24 6.22
N ARG A 70 2.17 -9.43 7.27
CA ARG A 70 2.92 -9.89 8.45
C ARG A 70 2.21 -11.05 9.15
N SER A 71 0.90 -11.00 9.28
CA SER A 71 0.13 -12.09 9.88
C SER A 71 0.23 -13.39 9.10
N LEU A 72 0.53 -13.31 7.80
CA LEU A 72 0.78 -14.46 6.92
C LEU A 72 2.26 -14.88 6.85
N GLY A 73 3.11 -14.28 7.67
CA GLY A 73 4.53 -14.61 7.79
C GLY A 73 5.45 -13.91 6.82
N ALA A 74 4.96 -12.94 6.04
CA ALA A 74 5.78 -12.17 5.11
C ALA A 74 6.49 -10.99 5.79
N LYS A 75 7.50 -10.47 5.09
CA LYS A 75 8.23 -9.24 5.44
C LYS A 75 7.84 -8.15 4.46
N PRO A 76 6.78 -7.37 4.72
CA PRO A 76 6.28 -6.37 3.78
C PRO A 76 7.13 -5.10 3.79
N PHE A 77 7.28 -4.49 2.62
CA PHE A 77 7.85 -3.16 2.45
C PHE A 77 7.10 -2.39 1.37
N LEU A 78 7.13 -1.06 1.46
CA LEU A 78 6.51 -0.18 0.47
C LEU A 78 7.49 0.12 -0.65
N THR A 79 6.99 0.18 -1.86
CA THR A 79 7.78 0.51 -3.04
C THR A 79 6.97 1.30 -4.06
N ASP A 80 7.64 2.01 -4.93
CA ASP A 80 7.07 2.64 -6.11
C ASP A 80 8.12 2.70 -7.22
N CYS A 81 7.71 3.04 -8.43
CA CYS A 81 8.60 3.20 -9.58
C CYS A 81 8.79 4.68 -9.89
N ASN A 82 9.97 5.07 -10.33
CA ASN A 82 10.21 6.40 -10.88
C ASN A 82 9.38 6.61 -12.14
N THR A 83 9.05 7.87 -12.43
CA THR A 83 8.28 8.24 -13.62
C THR A 83 9.19 8.45 -14.82
N LEU A 84 8.67 8.20 -16.03
CA LEU A 84 9.37 8.50 -17.28
C LEU A 84 9.28 9.99 -17.66
N TYR A 85 8.25 10.69 -17.18
CA TYR A 85 8.11 12.13 -17.38
C TYR A 85 8.89 12.92 -16.33
N SER A 86 9.29 14.15 -16.67
CA SER A 86 9.97 15.03 -15.74
C SER A 86 9.07 15.43 -14.57
N GLY A 87 9.60 15.39 -13.35
CA GLY A 87 8.88 15.73 -12.12
C GLY A 87 9.62 15.23 -10.89
N ARG A 88 9.03 15.44 -9.71
CA ARG A 88 9.63 15.10 -8.42
C ARG A 88 9.73 13.58 -8.15
N ARG A 89 9.26 12.76 -9.06
CA ARG A 89 9.36 11.30 -9.01
C ARG A 89 10.19 10.72 -10.17
N ALA A 90 10.89 11.57 -10.92
CA ALA A 90 11.72 11.13 -12.03
C ALA A 90 13.05 10.49 -11.59
N ASN A 91 13.48 10.75 -10.36
CA ASN A 91 14.68 10.15 -9.77
C ASN A 91 14.40 9.67 -8.34
N ALA A 92 15.27 8.78 -7.85
CA ALA A 92 15.04 8.12 -6.56
C ALA A 92 15.07 9.08 -5.37
N VAL A 93 15.92 10.11 -5.39
CA VAL A 93 16.07 11.04 -4.27
C VAL A 93 14.83 11.91 -4.10
N ASP A 94 14.38 12.56 -5.17
CA ASP A 94 13.18 13.39 -5.15
C ASP A 94 11.92 12.54 -4.90
N HIS A 95 11.87 11.32 -5.41
CA HIS A 95 10.77 10.40 -5.19
C HIS A 95 10.65 9.99 -3.72
N LEU A 96 11.76 9.66 -3.06
CA LEU A 96 11.78 9.38 -1.63
C LEU A 96 11.31 10.57 -0.80
N GLN A 97 11.72 11.77 -1.17
CA GLN A 97 11.28 12.99 -0.50
C GLN A 97 9.77 13.22 -0.66
N SER A 98 9.24 12.99 -1.86
CA SER A 98 7.80 13.05 -2.11
C SER A 98 7.01 12.02 -1.28
N ALA A 99 7.52 10.79 -1.18
CA ALA A 99 6.94 9.73 -0.37
C ALA A 99 6.95 10.09 1.13
N ARG A 100 8.06 10.65 1.62
CA ARG A 100 8.16 11.12 3.01
C ARG A 100 7.12 12.20 3.31
N MET A 101 6.97 13.18 2.44
CA MET A 101 5.96 14.23 2.62
C MET A 101 4.55 13.65 2.68
N ALA A 102 4.20 12.74 1.79
CA ALA A 102 2.89 12.12 1.74
C ALA A 102 2.59 11.27 2.99
N LEU A 103 3.58 10.49 3.45
CA LEU A 103 3.39 9.55 4.56
C LEU A 103 3.54 10.20 5.94
N THR A 104 4.40 11.20 6.11
CA THR A 104 4.62 11.86 7.40
C THR A 104 3.50 12.83 7.75
N LEU A 105 2.92 13.53 6.79
CA LEU A 105 1.80 14.43 7.02
C LEU A 105 0.53 13.69 7.48
N SER A 106 0.42 12.40 7.17
CA SER A 106 -0.70 11.58 7.59
C SER A 106 -0.48 10.85 8.92
N ARG A 107 0.70 10.96 9.54
CA ARG A 107 1.04 10.34 10.83
C ARG A 107 1.87 11.29 11.69
N PRO A 108 1.23 12.15 12.48
CA PRO A 108 1.95 13.16 13.28
C PRO A 108 2.90 12.58 14.35
N SER A 109 2.85 11.29 14.63
CA SER A 109 3.70 10.62 15.62
C SER A 109 4.64 9.56 15.01
N ALA A 110 4.71 9.41 13.70
CA ALA A 110 5.59 8.43 13.10
C ALA A 110 7.03 8.94 13.13
N ARG A 111 7.91 8.23 13.82
CA ARG A 111 9.36 8.38 13.64
C ARG A 111 9.67 8.21 12.15
N SER A 112 10.51 9.07 11.61
CA SER A 112 10.95 8.99 10.23
C SER A 112 11.39 7.55 9.91
N LEU A 113 10.72 6.93 8.96
CA LEU A 113 11.25 5.72 8.33
C LEU A 113 12.49 6.17 7.57
N SER A 114 13.66 6.01 8.15
CA SER A 114 14.88 6.14 7.40
C SER A 114 14.96 4.95 6.44
N ALA A 115 15.38 5.20 5.21
CA ALA A 115 15.55 4.16 4.20
C ALA A 115 16.72 3.20 4.54
N THR A 116 17.25 3.31 5.74
CA THR A 116 18.43 2.57 6.26
C THR A 116 18.10 1.66 7.44
N ASP A 117 16.86 1.61 7.87
CA ASP A 117 16.41 0.70 8.95
C ASP A 117 15.69 -0.52 8.42
#